data_562c3dff4b2ad77fe6f9ccc4beb6fe5d
#
_entry.id   562c3dff4b2ad77fe6f9ccc4beb6fe5d
#
_cell.length_a   1.000
_cell.length_b   1.000
_cell.length_c   1.000
_cell.angle_alpha   90.00
_cell.angle_beta   90.00
_cell.angle_gamma   90.00
#
_symmetry.space_group_name_H-M   'P 1'
#
loop_
_entity.id
_entity.type
_entity.pdbx_description
1 polymer ?
#
loop_
_entity_poly.entity_id
_entity_poly.type
_entity_poly.pdbx_seq_one_letter_code
_entity_poly.pdbx_strand_id
1 'polypeptide(L)'
;MANAYTVLVVDDEPPIRRFLRTSLGASGYRIVEAEDAAGATRLLAAEKPDLVILDLGLPDKSGLELIGEIRKTSAVPIVVLSARHDERSMVEALDLGADDYVGKPFGMAELMARLRAALRHAYQAQGELPIFVSGDLAVDLVRGHVTRGGQEVKLSPKEFDLLRHLVMHAGKVLTHRHLLREVWGPAQAEEVQYLRVFIRGLRQKLEPDPTRPTHILTELGVGYRLQLPPDQRV
;
A
#
# COMPACT_ATOMS: atom_id res chain seq x y z
N MET A 1 9.38 7.37 9.05
CA MET A 1 9.06 6.21 8.18
C MET A 1 7.96 6.65 7.26
N ALA A 2 8.17 6.61 5.96
CA ALA A 2 7.15 6.99 5.00
C ALA A 2 6.52 5.69 4.48
N ASN A 3 5.35 5.35 5.00
CA ASN A 3 4.56 4.25 4.47
C ASN A 3 3.56 4.86 3.48
N ALA A 4 3.71 4.55 2.20
CA ALA A 4 2.92 5.16 1.13
C ALA A 4 1.57 4.46 0.89
N TYR A 5 1.22 3.44 1.69
CA TYR A 5 -0.05 2.72 1.54
C TYR A 5 -1.25 3.61 1.82
N THR A 6 -2.23 3.54 0.93
CA THR A 6 -3.53 4.17 1.12
C THR A 6 -4.45 3.21 1.86
N VAL A 7 -4.92 3.61 3.03
CA VAL A 7 -5.89 2.86 3.83
C VAL A 7 -7.23 3.57 3.77
N LEU A 8 -8.27 2.86 3.32
CA LEU A 8 -9.64 3.32 3.40
C LEU A 8 -10.21 2.91 4.76
N VAL A 9 -10.61 3.90 5.55
CA VAL A 9 -11.29 3.70 6.84
C VAL A 9 -12.78 3.93 6.64
N VAL A 10 -13.59 2.92 6.90
CA VAL A 10 -15.04 2.93 6.78
C VAL A 10 -15.65 2.71 8.15
N ASP A 11 -16.19 3.74 8.75
CA ASP A 11 -16.75 3.71 10.11
C ASP A 11 -17.67 4.93 10.27
N ASP A 12 -18.86 4.77 10.80
CA ASP A 12 -19.83 5.87 10.98
C ASP A 12 -19.49 6.79 12.16
N GLU A 13 -18.65 6.32 13.10
CA GLU A 13 -18.24 7.07 14.29
C GLU A 13 -17.11 8.07 14.00
N PRO A 14 -17.35 9.40 13.99
CA PRO A 14 -16.31 10.40 13.72
C PRO A 14 -15.09 10.34 14.67
N PRO A 15 -15.25 10.00 15.98
CA PRO A 15 -14.11 9.86 16.87
C PRO A 15 -13.16 8.73 16.46
N ILE A 16 -13.69 7.60 16.00
CA ILE A 16 -12.91 6.44 15.54
C ILE A 16 -12.14 6.81 14.28
N ARG A 17 -12.82 7.39 13.27
CA ARG A 17 -12.14 7.84 12.03
C ARG A 17 -11.01 8.82 12.34
N ARG A 18 -11.24 9.82 13.20
CA ARG A 18 -10.21 10.80 13.62
C ARG A 18 -9.03 10.13 14.31
N PHE A 19 -9.29 9.19 15.21
CA PHE A 19 -8.27 8.44 15.93
C PHE A 19 -7.41 7.63 14.96
N LEU A 20 -8.04 6.86 14.06
CA LEU A 20 -7.34 6.05 13.07
C LEU A 20 -6.53 6.92 12.09
N ARG A 21 -7.12 8.02 11.60
CA ARG A 21 -6.41 8.97 10.74
C ARG A 21 -5.14 9.50 11.39
N THR A 22 -5.23 9.94 12.65
CA THR A 22 -4.07 10.47 13.36
C THR A 22 -3.01 9.39 13.61
N SER A 23 -3.42 8.23 14.11
CA SER A 23 -2.50 7.16 14.51
C SER A 23 -1.84 6.47 13.33
N LEU A 24 -2.61 6.15 12.28
CA LEU A 24 -2.08 5.53 11.06
C LEU A 24 -1.29 6.55 10.23
N GLY A 25 -1.74 7.81 10.18
CA GLY A 25 -1.02 8.89 9.52
C GLY A 25 0.36 9.14 10.14
N ALA A 26 0.47 9.09 11.47
CA ALA A 26 1.77 9.14 12.18
C ALA A 26 2.69 7.96 11.82
N SER A 27 2.12 6.83 11.42
CA SER A 27 2.85 5.64 10.94
C SER A 27 3.14 5.69 9.43
N GLY A 28 2.82 6.81 8.75
CA GLY A 28 3.12 7.04 7.35
C GLY A 28 2.09 6.54 6.35
N TYR A 29 0.92 6.03 6.79
CA TYR A 29 -0.18 5.68 5.90
C TYR A 29 -0.90 6.92 5.38
N ARG A 30 -1.34 6.89 4.11
CA ARG A 30 -2.30 7.83 3.58
C ARG A 30 -3.71 7.33 3.92
N ILE A 31 -4.52 8.16 4.59
CA ILE A 31 -5.87 7.76 5.01
C ILE A 31 -6.91 8.45 4.15
N VAL A 32 -7.85 7.67 3.65
CA VAL A 32 -9.11 8.13 3.07
C VAL A 32 -10.26 7.59 3.92
N GLU A 33 -11.32 8.37 4.09
CA GLU A 33 -12.37 8.09 5.07
C GLU A 33 -13.74 8.03 4.39
N ALA A 34 -14.55 7.05 4.78
CA ALA A 34 -15.97 6.96 4.45
C ALA A 34 -16.77 6.80 5.74
N GLU A 35 -17.97 7.36 5.80
CA GLU A 35 -18.90 7.25 6.93
C GLU A 35 -20.02 6.23 6.69
N ASP A 36 -20.11 5.73 5.45
CA ASP A 36 -21.14 4.81 4.99
C ASP A 36 -20.62 3.89 3.86
N ALA A 37 -21.38 2.87 3.51
CA ALA A 37 -21.03 1.91 2.46
C ALA A 37 -21.03 2.54 1.06
N ALA A 38 -21.91 3.50 0.80
CA ALA A 38 -21.96 4.21 -0.47
C ALA A 38 -20.70 5.05 -0.70
N GLY A 39 -20.23 5.75 0.32
CA GLY A 39 -18.96 6.48 0.32
C GLY A 39 -17.77 5.55 0.12
N ALA A 40 -17.76 4.42 0.83
CA ALA A 40 -16.73 3.41 0.70
C ALA A 40 -16.63 2.88 -0.73
N THR A 41 -17.74 2.56 -1.37
CA THR A 41 -17.77 2.06 -2.75
C THR A 41 -17.23 3.10 -3.75
N ARG A 42 -17.58 4.38 -3.59
CA ARG A 42 -17.02 5.46 -4.43
C ARG A 42 -15.53 5.60 -4.26
N LEU A 43 -15.04 5.59 -3.01
CA LEU A 43 -13.62 5.76 -2.70
C LEU A 43 -12.78 4.54 -3.11
N LEU A 44 -13.31 3.33 -3.00
CA LEU A 44 -12.67 2.12 -3.54
C LEU A 44 -12.35 2.25 -5.03
N ALA A 45 -13.30 2.76 -5.82
CA ALA A 45 -13.11 2.94 -7.26
C ALA A 45 -12.15 4.11 -7.59
N ALA A 46 -12.26 5.23 -6.85
CA ALA A 46 -11.51 6.44 -7.13
C ALA A 46 -10.07 6.40 -6.62
N GLU A 47 -9.86 5.92 -5.38
CA GLU A 47 -8.59 6.00 -4.66
C GLU A 47 -7.77 4.71 -4.71
N LYS A 48 -8.40 3.58 -5.10
CA LYS A 48 -7.80 2.24 -5.18
C LYS A 48 -6.92 1.95 -3.95
N PRO A 49 -7.51 1.91 -2.74
CA PRO A 49 -6.75 1.72 -1.52
C PRO A 49 -6.03 0.38 -1.50
N ASP A 50 -4.90 0.34 -0.80
CA ASP A 50 -4.11 -0.88 -0.60
C ASP A 50 -4.69 -1.77 0.52
N LEU A 51 -5.55 -1.20 1.38
CA LEU A 51 -6.21 -1.90 2.48
C LEU A 51 -7.48 -1.17 2.90
N VAL A 52 -8.48 -1.93 3.36
CA VAL A 52 -9.72 -1.40 3.94
C VAL A 52 -9.80 -1.78 5.41
N ILE A 53 -10.10 -0.80 6.27
CA ILE A 53 -10.57 -1.02 7.64
C ILE A 53 -12.07 -0.76 7.62
N LEU A 54 -12.87 -1.72 8.06
CA LEU A 54 -14.32 -1.70 7.88
C LEU A 54 -15.05 -1.97 9.20
N ASP A 55 -15.89 -1.04 9.63
CA ASP A 55 -16.92 -1.35 10.64
C ASP A 55 -18.11 -2.08 10.01
N LEU A 56 -18.70 -2.99 10.78
CA LEU A 56 -19.91 -3.72 10.38
C LEU A 56 -21.19 -2.93 10.62
N GLY A 57 -21.17 -1.93 11.50
CA GLY A 57 -22.32 -1.15 11.94
C GLY A 57 -22.58 0.11 11.12
N LEU A 58 -22.52 0.05 9.79
CA LEU A 58 -22.74 1.23 8.94
C LEU A 58 -24.25 1.62 8.88
N PRO A 59 -24.57 2.92 8.67
CA PRO A 59 -25.93 3.41 8.75
C PRO A 59 -26.81 3.08 7.55
N ASP A 60 -26.21 2.86 6.38
CA ASP A 60 -26.90 2.66 5.10
C ASP A 60 -27.00 1.18 4.69
N LYS A 61 -26.00 0.37 5.08
CA LYS A 61 -25.91 -1.04 4.69
C LYS A 61 -25.05 -1.80 5.71
N SER A 62 -25.33 -3.11 5.91
CA SER A 62 -24.44 -3.93 6.73
C SER A 62 -23.03 -4.01 6.15
N GLY A 63 -22.00 -3.86 7.00
CA GLY A 63 -20.62 -4.07 6.58
C GLY A 63 -20.35 -5.48 6.03
N LEU A 64 -21.11 -6.50 6.47
CA LEU A 64 -21.05 -7.85 5.91
C LEU A 64 -21.47 -7.88 4.43
N GLU A 65 -22.55 -7.19 4.08
CA GLU A 65 -22.97 -7.06 2.68
C GLU A 65 -21.90 -6.33 1.84
N LEU A 66 -21.31 -5.28 2.42
CA LEU A 66 -20.26 -4.52 1.76
C LEU A 66 -19.01 -5.37 1.49
N ILE A 67 -18.61 -6.28 2.41
CA ILE A 67 -17.53 -7.25 2.16
C ILE A 67 -17.84 -8.08 0.91
N GLY A 68 -19.04 -8.67 0.86
CA GLY A 68 -19.46 -9.49 -0.29
C GLY A 68 -19.48 -8.71 -1.61
N GLU A 69 -19.84 -7.42 -1.59
CA GLU A 69 -19.81 -6.56 -2.77
C GLU A 69 -18.38 -6.24 -3.22
N ILE A 70 -17.50 -5.89 -2.29
CA ILE A 70 -16.08 -5.62 -2.59
C ILE A 70 -15.44 -6.85 -3.22
N ARG A 71 -15.68 -8.03 -2.69
CA ARG A 71 -15.07 -9.28 -3.17
C ARG A 71 -15.48 -9.67 -4.59
N LYS A 72 -16.62 -9.17 -5.10
CA LYS A 72 -17.02 -9.39 -6.51
C LYS A 72 -16.07 -8.68 -7.50
N THR A 73 -15.41 -7.63 -7.08
CA THR A 73 -14.63 -6.74 -7.98
C THR A 73 -13.20 -6.47 -7.53
N SER A 74 -12.84 -6.82 -6.28
CA SER A 74 -11.54 -6.47 -5.71
C SER A 74 -11.04 -7.50 -4.72
N ALA A 75 -9.73 -7.78 -4.78
CA ALA A 75 -9.00 -8.58 -3.81
C ALA A 75 -8.29 -7.71 -2.75
N VAL A 76 -8.66 -6.44 -2.60
CA VAL A 76 -8.09 -5.55 -1.58
C VAL A 76 -8.24 -6.17 -0.19
N PRO A 77 -7.19 -6.23 0.65
CA PRO A 77 -7.31 -6.77 1.99
C PRO A 77 -8.29 -5.95 2.84
N ILE A 78 -9.16 -6.66 3.57
CA ILE A 78 -10.20 -6.08 4.45
C ILE A 78 -9.94 -6.55 5.87
N VAL A 79 -9.70 -5.61 6.78
CA VAL A 79 -9.65 -5.85 8.23
C VAL A 79 -10.90 -5.27 8.85
N VAL A 80 -11.74 -6.13 9.42
CA VAL A 80 -12.96 -5.71 10.11
C VAL A 80 -12.60 -5.14 11.49
N LEU A 81 -13.21 -4.03 11.86
CA LEU A 81 -13.06 -3.38 13.14
C LEU A 81 -14.44 -3.12 13.75
N SER A 82 -14.90 -3.97 14.67
CA SER A 82 -16.29 -3.92 15.11
C SER A 82 -16.47 -4.07 16.62
N ALA A 83 -17.49 -3.40 17.16
CA ALA A 83 -17.93 -3.57 18.54
C ALA A 83 -18.69 -4.89 18.78
N ARG A 84 -19.06 -5.59 17.71
CA ARG A 84 -19.72 -6.90 17.80
C ARG A 84 -18.70 -7.95 18.20
N HIS A 85 -18.84 -8.49 19.41
CA HIS A 85 -17.94 -9.52 19.94
C HIS A 85 -18.52 -10.93 19.80
N ASP A 86 -19.64 -11.09 19.05
CA ASP A 86 -20.22 -12.39 18.85
C ASP A 86 -19.42 -13.18 17.79
N GLU A 87 -19.15 -14.43 18.13
CA GLU A 87 -18.39 -15.36 17.28
C GLU A 87 -19.03 -15.52 15.89
N ARG A 88 -20.36 -15.45 15.82
CA ARG A 88 -21.13 -15.60 14.58
C ARG A 88 -20.80 -14.50 13.57
N SER A 89 -20.83 -13.23 14.00
CA SER A 89 -20.51 -12.10 13.12
C SER A 89 -19.06 -12.14 12.66
N MET A 90 -18.14 -12.59 13.54
CA MET A 90 -16.74 -12.78 13.18
C MET A 90 -16.58 -13.86 12.10
N VAL A 91 -17.16 -15.03 12.30
CA VAL A 91 -17.08 -16.15 11.33
C VAL A 91 -17.69 -15.73 10.00
N GLU A 92 -18.87 -15.11 10.02
CA GLU A 92 -19.56 -14.66 8.80
C GLU A 92 -18.72 -13.63 8.01
N ALA A 93 -18.07 -12.68 8.69
CA ALA A 93 -17.20 -11.71 8.04
C ALA A 93 -15.99 -12.39 7.35
N LEU A 94 -15.35 -13.35 8.03
CA LEU A 94 -14.22 -14.10 7.47
C LEU A 94 -14.65 -15.00 6.31
N ASP A 95 -15.78 -15.68 6.41
CA ASP A 95 -16.33 -16.53 5.34
C ASP A 95 -16.72 -15.70 4.10
N LEU A 96 -17.18 -14.46 4.28
CA LEU A 96 -17.45 -13.52 3.20
C LEU A 96 -16.18 -12.94 2.58
N GLY A 97 -15.01 -13.23 3.16
CA GLY A 97 -13.70 -12.88 2.61
C GLY A 97 -13.00 -11.70 3.30
N ALA A 98 -13.35 -11.35 4.53
CA ALA A 98 -12.48 -10.50 5.33
C ALA A 98 -11.17 -11.23 5.63
N ASP A 99 -10.05 -10.51 5.63
CA ASP A 99 -8.72 -11.07 5.87
C ASP A 99 -8.41 -11.18 7.37
N ASP A 100 -9.00 -10.32 8.19
CA ASP A 100 -8.87 -10.37 9.65
C ASP A 100 -10.02 -9.63 10.34
N TYR A 101 -10.15 -9.85 11.65
CA TYR A 101 -11.19 -9.25 12.50
C TYR A 101 -10.60 -8.76 13.81
N VAL A 102 -10.92 -7.53 14.19
CA VAL A 102 -10.46 -6.87 15.41
C VAL A 102 -11.67 -6.34 16.19
N GLY A 103 -11.81 -6.76 17.45
CA GLY A 103 -12.87 -6.27 18.34
C GLY A 103 -12.57 -4.88 18.90
N LYS A 104 -13.57 -3.99 18.95
CA LYS A 104 -13.51 -2.74 19.72
C LYS A 104 -13.82 -3.04 21.21
N PRO A 105 -13.04 -2.54 22.21
CA PRO A 105 -11.89 -1.66 22.07
C PRO A 105 -10.61 -2.40 21.67
N PHE A 106 -9.75 -1.76 20.89
CA PHE A 106 -8.51 -2.34 20.36
C PHE A 106 -7.28 -1.52 20.73
N GLY A 107 -6.14 -2.20 20.77
CA GLY A 107 -4.83 -1.55 20.90
C GLY A 107 -4.24 -1.19 19.54
N MET A 108 -3.64 0.00 19.39
CA MET A 108 -2.99 0.39 18.13
C MET A 108 -1.87 -0.57 17.70
N ALA A 109 -1.09 -1.10 18.64
CA ALA A 109 -0.03 -2.06 18.34
C ALA A 109 -0.59 -3.35 17.70
N GLU A 110 -1.71 -3.85 18.24
CA GLU A 110 -2.42 -5.01 17.70
C GLU A 110 -2.96 -4.72 16.31
N LEU A 111 -3.72 -3.63 16.15
CA LEU A 111 -4.28 -3.24 14.85
C LEU A 111 -3.17 -3.12 13.80
N MET A 112 -2.09 -2.42 14.10
CA MET A 112 -0.94 -2.28 13.19
C MET A 112 -0.30 -3.62 12.82
N ALA A 113 -0.23 -4.58 13.75
CA ALA A 113 0.30 -5.91 13.45
C ALA A 113 -0.60 -6.66 12.46
N ARG A 114 -1.93 -6.59 12.63
CA ARG A 114 -2.92 -7.21 11.75
C ARG A 114 -2.97 -6.57 10.36
N LEU A 115 -2.92 -5.23 10.28
CA LEU A 115 -2.84 -4.54 8.99
C LEU A 115 -1.60 -4.98 8.18
N ARG A 116 -0.43 -5.07 8.85
CA ARG A 116 0.78 -5.57 8.20
C ARG A 116 0.66 -7.04 7.77
N ALA A 117 -0.01 -7.88 8.56
CA ALA A 117 -0.25 -9.27 8.19
C ALA A 117 -1.16 -9.38 6.96
N ALA A 118 -2.27 -8.64 6.92
CA ALA A 118 -3.20 -8.61 5.80
C ALA A 118 -2.51 -8.13 4.50
N LEU A 119 -1.73 -7.03 4.57
CA LEU A 119 -0.93 -6.56 3.44
C LEU A 119 0.07 -7.62 2.95
N ARG A 120 0.80 -8.28 3.86
CA ARG A 120 1.76 -9.31 3.50
C ARG A 120 1.11 -10.49 2.79
N HIS A 121 -0.05 -10.95 3.28
CA HIS A 121 -0.80 -12.05 2.66
C HIS A 121 -1.32 -11.67 1.28
N ALA A 122 -1.78 -10.42 1.09
CA ALA A 122 -2.21 -9.92 -0.20
C ALA A 122 -1.07 -9.96 -1.25
N TYR A 123 0.14 -9.54 -0.88
CA TYR A 123 1.31 -9.66 -1.77
C TYR A 123 1.65 -11.09 -2.10
N GLN A 124 1.67 -11.98 -1.10
CA GLN A 124 1.96 -13.40 -1.31
C GLN A 124 0.92 -14.08 -2.22
N ALA A 125 -0.36 -13.73 -2.08
CA ALA A 125 -1.43 -14.25 -2.92
C ALA A 125 -1.30 -13.79 -4.39
N GLN A 126 -0.68 -12.63 -4.63
CA GLN A 126 -0.38 -12.11 -5.96
C GLN A 126 0.94 -12.66 -6.55
N GLY A 127 1.63 -13.55 -5.82
CA GLY A 127 2.94 -14.08 -6.21
C GLY A 127 4.08 -13.06 -6.05
N GLU A 128 3.85 -11.99 -5.32
CA GLU A 128 4.82 -10.93 -5.07
C GLU A 128 5.56 -11.18 -3.76
N LEU A 129 6.85 -10.85 -3.74
CA LEU A 129 7.65 -10.92 -2.51
C LEU A 129 7.44 -9.63 -1.70
N PRO A 130 7.00 -9.72 -0.44
CA PRO A 130 6.83 -8.54 0.40
C PRO A 130 8.17 -7.86 0.74
N ILE A 131 9.28 -8.59 0.55
CA ILE A 131 10.64 -8.07 0.71
C ILE A 131 11.39 -8.31 -0.60
N PHE A 132 11.78 -7.23 -1.26
CA PHE A 132 12.66 -7.26 -2.43
C PHE A 132 14.10 -7.11 -1.96
N VAL A 133 14.99 -7.99 -2.45
CA VAL A 133 16.43 -7.91 -2.16
C VAL A 133 17.20 -7.98 -3.47
N SER A 134 18.09 -7.02 -3.72
CA SER A 134 18.99 -7.02 -4.89
C SER A 134 20.34 -6.43 -4.49
N GLY A 135 21.36 -7.28 -4.40
CA GLY A 135 22.67 -6.90 -3.90
C GLY A 135 22.61 -6.41 -2.45
N ASP A 136 23.05 -5.17 -2.21
CA ASP A 136 23.02 -4.52 -0.90
C ASP A 136 21.72 -3.77 -0.60
N LEU A 137 20.79 -3.68 -1.57
CA LEU A 137 19.47 -3.04 -1.42
C LEU A 137 18.44 -4.05 -0.94
N ALA A 138 17.74 -3.73 0.17
CA ALA A 138 16.54 -4.45 0.60
C ALA A 138 15.37 -3.48 0.81
N VAL A 139 14.19 -3.84 0.30
CA VAL A 139 12.96 -3.04 0.35
C VAL A 139 11.85 -3.90 0.96
N ASP A 140 11.44 -3.59 2.19
CA ASP A 140 10.26 -4.19 2.82
C ASP A 140 9.04 -3.35 2.43
N LEU A 141 8.27 -3.85 1.49
CA LEU A 141 7.07 -3.16 0.98
C LEU A 141 6.01 -3.00 2.06
N VAL A 142 5.87 -3.96 2.98
CA VAL A 142 4.84 -3.95 4.03
C VAL A 142 5.15 -2.95 5.14
N ARG A 143 6.42 -2.87 5.55
CA ARG A 143 6.85 -1.93 6.60
C ARG A 143 7.20 -0.55 6.07
N GLY A 144 7.30 -0.39 4.74
CA GLY A 144 7.81 0.83 4.14
C GLY A 144 9.28 1.10 4.50
N HIS A 145 10.05 0.03 4.73
CA HIS A 145 11.41 0.11 5.23
C HIS A 145 12.41 -0.23 4.12
N VAL A 146 13.39 0.62 3.93
CA VAL A 146 14.43 0.46 2.90
C VAL A 146 15.79 0.45 3.57
N THR A 147 16.62 -0.53 3.23
CA THR A 147 18.01 -0.58 3.69
C THR A 147 18.96 -0.74 2.53
N ARG A 148 20.17 -0.19 2.67
CA ARG A 148 21.31 -0.41 1.78
C ARG A 148 22.54 -0.76 2.60
N GLY A 149 23.17 -1.89 2.31
CA GLY A 149 24.30 -2.39 3.11
C GLY A 149 23.93 -2.58 4.60
N GLY A 150 22.68 -2.91 4.91
CA GLY A 150 22.16 -3.05 6.28
C GLY A 150 21.83 -1.74 6.98
N GLN A 151 22.08 -0.58 6.38
CA GLN A 151 21.77 0.74 6.94
C GLN A 151 20.43 1.26 6.42
N GLU A 152 19.60 1.81 7.31
CA GLU A 152 18.31 2.38 6.94
C GLU A 152 18.48 3.60 6.03
N VAL A 153 17.69 3.60 4.93
CA VAL A 153 17.61 4.71 3.98
C VAL A 153 16.27 5.40 4.13
N LYS A 154 16.30 6.69 4.50
CA LYS A 154 15.07 7.49 4.64
C LYS A 154 14.62 8.03 3.28
N LEU A 155 13.44 7.58 2.86
CA LEU A 155 12.77 8.09 1.67
C LEU A 155 11.59 8.99 2.07
N SER A 156 11.31 9.99 1.24
CA SER A 156 10.04 10.72 1.31
C SER A 156 8.89 9.82 0.84
N PRO A 157 7.62 10.15 1.17
CA PRO A 157 6.46 9.35 0.74
C PRO A 157 6.45 9.10 -0.77
N LYS A 158 6.70 10.12 -1.58
CA LYS A 158 6.71 10.00 -3.05
C LYS A 158 7.91 9.25 -3.62
N GLU A 159 9.06 9.31 -2.97
CA GLU A 159 10.20 8.47 -3.33
C GLU A 159 9.92 7.00 -3.04
N PHE A 160 9.27 6.70 -1.90
CA PHE A 160 8.89 5.34 -1.57
C PHE A 160 7.80 4.80 -2.50
N ASP A 161 6.76 5.61 -2.82
CA ASP A 161 5.74 5.26 -3.81
C ASP A 161 6.37 4.87 -5.15
N LEU A 162 7.28 5.70 -5.65
CA LEU A 162 7.99 5.44 -6.90
C LEU A 162 8.82 4.15 -6.82
N LEU A 163 9.57 3.96 -5.73
CA LEU A 163 10.35 2.74 -5.51
C LEU A 163 9.45 1.51 -5.42
N ARG A 164 8.31 1.59 -4.71
CA ARG A 164 7.33 0.51 -4.62
C ARG A 164 6.86 0.06 -5.99
N HIS A 165 6.46 0.99 -6.87
CA HIS A 165 6.05 0.66 -8.23
C HIS A 165 7.16 0.00 -9.04
N LEU A 166 8.39 0.45 -8.89
CA LEU A 166 9.55 -0.15 -9.54
C LEU A 166 9.80 -1.58 -9.01
N VAL A 167 9.66 -1.81 -7.70
CA VAL A 167 9.85 -3.13 -7.08
C VAL A 167 8.76 -4.11 -7.51
N MET A 168 7.49 -3.71 -7.49
CA MET A 168 6.36 -4.55 -7.90
C MET A 168 6.45 -5.00 -9.37
N HIS A 169 7.20 -4.26 -10.18
CA HIS A 169 7.42 -4.57 -11.59
C HIS A 169 8.90 -4.80 -11.91
N ALA A 170 9.66 -5.30 -10.92
CA ALA A 170 11.10 -5.52 -11.09
C ALA A 170 11.39 -6.37 -12.35
N GLY A 171 12.42 -6.01 -13.09
CA GLY A 171 12.76 -6.61 -14.37
C GLY A 171 11.99 -6.05 -15.58
N LYS A 172 10.83 -5.42 -15.38
CA LYS A 172 10.03 -4.83 -16.47
C LYS A 172 10.39 -3.35 -16.67
N VAL A 173 10.30 -2.90 -17.93
CA VAL A 173 10.43 -1.46 -18.26
C VAL A 173 9.10 -0.77 -17.96
N LEU A 174 9.13 0.25 -17.10
CA LEU A 174 7.99 1.12 -16.82
C LEU A 174 8.16 2.45 -17.56
N THR A 175 7.17 2.83 -18.36
CA THR A 175 7.21 4.08 -19.12
C THR A 175 7.11 5.30 -18.21
N HIS A 176 7.66 6.45 -18.65
CA HIS A 176 7.54 7.72 -17.92
C HIS A 176 6.08 8.03 -17.58
N ARG A 177 5.18 7.91 -18.56
CA ARG A 177 3.75 8.17 -18.40
C ARG A 177 3.08 7.23 -17.40
N HIS A 178 3.43 5.95 -17.43
CA HIS A 178 2.90 4.97 -16.45
C HIS A 178 3.30 5.36 -15.03
N LEU A 179 4.59 5.58 -14.78
CA LEU A 179 5.09 5.94 -13.45
C LEU A 179 4.49 7.26 -12.94
N LEU A 180 4.38 8.27 -13.80
CA LEU A 180 3.78 9.55 -13.43
C LEU A 180 2.31 9.40 -13.06
N ARG A 181 1.54 8.66 -13.85
CA ARG A 181 0.12 8.42 -13.60
C ARG A 181 -0.13 7.66 -12.29
N GLU A 182 0.64 6.60 -12.04
CA GLU A 182 0.43 5.75 -10.86
C GLU A 182 0.90 6.43 -9.57
N VAL A 183 1.97 7.22 -9.60
CA VAL A 183 2.54 7.85 -8.39
C VAL A 183 1.94 9.24 -8.11
N TRP A 184 1.61 10.03 -9.13
CA TRP A 184 1.12 11.40 -8.97
C TRP A 184 -0.28 11.63 -9.52
N GLY A 185 -0.82 10.67 -10.23
CA GLY A 185 -2.15 10.76 -10.83
C GLY A 185 -2.14 11.26 -12.28
N PRO A 186 -3.29 11.19 -12.97
CA PRO A 186 -3.39 11.45 -14.41
C PRO A 186 -3.06 12.90 -14.79
N ALA A 187 -3.25 13.86 -13.89
CA ALA A 187 -2.95 15.28 -14.18
C ALA A 187 -1.46 15.55 -14.40
N GLN A 188 -0.56 14.73 -13.84
CA GLN A 188 0.89 14.86 -13.95
C GLN A 188 1.53 13.91 -14.98
N ALA A 189 0.73 13.20 -15.78
CA ALA A 189 1.21 12.13 -16.65
C ALA A 189 2.27 12.54 -17.71
N GLU A 190 2.38 13.83 -18.02
CA GLU A 190 3.31 14.37 -19.02
C GLU A 190 4.54 15.07 -18.38
N GLU A 191 4.62 15.16 -17.04
CA GLU A 191 5.65 15.91 -16.32
C GLU A 191 6.96 15.11 -16.16
N VAL A 192 7.57 14.69 -17.27
CA VAL A 192 8.76 13.82 -17.27
C VAL A 192 9.94 14.41 -16.50
N GLN A 193 10.11 15.74 -16.51
CA GLN A 193 11.21 16.40 -15.77
C GLN A 193 11.03 16.21 -14.25
N TYR A 194 9.78 16.24 -13.78
CA TYR A 194 9.46 16.00 -12.38
C TYR A 194 9.86 14.56 -11.95
N LEU A 195 9.50 13.56 -12.75
CA LEU A 195 9.91 12.17 -12.51
C LEU A 195 11.45 12.03 -12.46
N ARG A 196 12.20 12.71 -13.34
CA ARG A 196 13.66 12.66 -13.37
C ARG A 196 14.29 13.15 -12.06
N VAL A 197 13.70 14.17 -11.43
CA VAL A 197 14.18 14.68 -10.13
C VAL A 197 14.06 13.59 -9.05
N PHE A 198 12.93 12.88 -8.99
CA PHE A 198 12.72 11.79 -8.03
C PHE A 198 13.61 10.58 -8.30
N ILE A 199 13.79 10.19 -9.56
CA ILE A 199 14.72 9.12 -9.94
C ILE A 199 16.17 9.49 -9.53
N ARG A 200 16.59 10.73 -9.76
CA ARG A 200 17.89 11.21 -9.32
C ARG A 200 18.01 11.13 -7.80
N GLY A 201 16.99 11.57 -7.05
CA GLY A 201 16.94 11.49 -5.58
C GLY A 201 17.03 10.05 -5.08
N LEU A 202 16.28 9.12 -5.69
CA LEU A 202 16.38 7.70 -5.37
C LEU A 202 17.77 7.14 -5.63
N ARG A 203 18.36 7.43 -6.78
CA ARG A 203 19.73 6.98 -7.10
C ARG A 203 20.77 7.49 -6.10
N GLN A 204 20.68 8.75 -5.69
CA GLN A 204 21.60 9.31 -4.68
C GLN A 204 21.53 8.56 -3.35
N LYS A 205 20.37 7.98 -3.01
CA LYS A 205 20.15 7.26 -1.75
C LYS A 205 20.41 5.75 -1.86
N LEU A 206 20.08 5.15 -3.01
CA LEU A 206 20.02 3.71 -3.17
C LEU A 206 21.19 3.10 -3.97
N GLU A 207 21.83 3.88 -4.87
CA GLU A 207 22.91 3.35 -5.70
C GLU A 207 24.28 3.50 -5.01
N PRO A 208 25.19 2.54 -5.18
CA PRO A 208 26.60 2.71 -4.78
C PRO A 208 27.25 3.89 -5.48
N ASP A 209 27.01 4.03 -6.78
CA ASP A 209 27.40 5.17 -7.60
C ASP A 209 26.19 5.70 -8.39
N PRO A 210 25.62 6.86 -8.01
CA PRO A 210 24.45 7.43 -8.70
C PRO A 210 24.68 7.76 -10.18
N THR A 211 25.93 7.89 -10.61
CA THR A 211 26.29 8.18 -12.02
C THR A 211 26.36 6.91 -12.87
N ARG A 212 26.53 5.76 -12.21
CA ARG A 212 26.57 4.43 -12.81
C ARG A 212 25.57 3.49 -12.11
N PRO A 213 24.27 3.76 -12.26
CA PRO A 213 23.23 3.04 -11.51
C PRO A 213 23.20 1.55 -11.89
N THR A 214 23.09 0.71 -10.85
CA THR A 214 23.01 -0.74 -10.97
C THR A 214 21.63 -1.30 -10.58
N HIS A 215 20.87 -0.56 -9.78
CA HIS A 215 19.50 -0.94 -9.36
C HIS A 215 18.46 -0.31 -10.27
N ILE A 216 18.45 1.02 -10.44
CA ILE A 216 17.45 1.74 -11.22
C ILE A 216 18.05 2.14 -12.57
N LEU A 217 17.79 1.33 -13.59
CA LEU A 217 18.31 1.52 -14.94
C LEU A 217 17.44 2.51 -15.73
N THR A 218 18.06 3.24 -16.68
CA THR A 218 17.36 4.10 -17.62
C THR A 218 17.18 3.37 -18.96
N GLU A 219 15.96 3.25 -19.41
CA GLU A 219 15.64 2.83 -20.79
C GLU A 219 15.40 4.10 -21.60
N LEU A 220 16.38 4.45 -22.43
CA LEU A 220 16.45 5.74 -23.14
C LEU A 220 15.19 6.00 -23.95
N GLY A 221 14.57 7.15 -23.75
CA GLY A 221 13.36 7.57 -24.44
C GLY A 221 12.07 6.91 -23.92
N VAL A 222 12.15 5.85 -23.10
CA VAL A 222 11.01 5.02 -22.68
C VAL A 222 10.66 5.24 -21.22
N GLY A 223 11.62 5.00 -20.29
CA GLY A 223 11.33 5.03 -18.87
C GLY A 223 12.45 4.45 -18.02
N TYR A 224 12.04 3.69 -17.00
CA TYR A 224 12.96 3.12 -16.02
C TYR A 224 12.64 1.65 -15.73
N ARG A 225 13.64 0.91 -15.29
CA ARG A 225 13.54 -0.49 -14.89
C ARG A 225 14.33 -0.72 -13.61
N LEU A 226 13.73 -1.38 -12.62
CA LEU A 226 14.46 -1.91 -11.48
C LEU A 226 15.07 -3.26 -11.88
N GLN A 227 16.37 -3.41 -11.65
CA GLN A 227 17.09 -4.63 -11.99
C GLN A 227 16.70 -5.79 -11.07
N LEU A 228 16.41 -6.96 -11.64
CA LEU A 228 16.19 -8.18 -10.86
C LEU A 228 17.47 -8.62 -10.16
N PRO A 229 17.37 -9.30 -9.01
CA PRO A 229 18.48 -10.02 -8.39
C PRO A 229 19.15 -10.98 -9.38
N PRO A 230 20.47 -11.22 -9.26
CA PRO A 230 21.18 -12.09 -10.19
C PRO A 230 20.62 -13.51 -10.31
N ASP A 231 20.10 -14.05 -9.21
CA ASP A 231 19.49 -15.37 -9.07
C ASP A 231 18.05 -15.47 -9.62
N GLN A 232 17.42 -14.36 -9.99
CA GLN A 232 16.09 -14.29 -10.62
C GLN A 232 16.16 -13.84 -12.10
N ARG A 233 17.37 -13.76 -12.67
CA ARG A 233 17.56 -13.48 -14.10
C ARG A 233 17.38 -14.79 -14.87
N VAL A 234 16.26 -14.95 -15.56
CA VAL A 234 16.01 -16.02 -16.55
C VAL A 234 16.61 -15.61 -17.88
#